data_ff37bda7f33617bd55fa5dcf6861fead
#
_entry.id   ff37bda7f33617bd55fa5dcf6861fead
#
_cell.length_a   1.000
_cell.length_b   1.000
_cell.length_c   1.000
_cell.angle_alpha   90.00
_cell.angle_beta   90.00
_cell.angle_gamma   90.00
#
_symmetry.space_group_name_H-M   'P 1'
#
loop_
_entity.id
_entity.type
_entity.pdbx_description
1 polymer ?
#
loop_
_entity_poly.entity_id
_entity_poly.type
_entity_poly.pdbx_seq_one_letter_code
_entity_poly.pdbx_strand_id
1 'polypeptide(L)'
;TSSEWNKHTTNTNRGETSEDGIWFGSSKPDDAKGALIYDTYILEEQRCDSNEGMNLLKIEVSVYKNHVVVDMGTLTDDQITIGTTALDKDSNSHFAKPEEKITLVDTVEYEGLKKGQSYKLIGTLMDQESGKPIEIDGKPVTAETTFKPKKSSGSAKVTFTFNASSLKGKTIVVFE
;
A
#
# COMPACT_ATOMS: atom_id res chain seq x y z
N THR A 1 -14.77 4.04 -9.84
CA THR A 1 -14.36 4.35 -11.22
C THR A 1 -15.30 5.39 -11.79
N SER A 2 -14.78 6.51 -12.24
CA SER A 2 -15.62 7.54 -12.83
C SER A 2 -16.07 7.11 -14.23
N SER A 3 -17.30 7.48 -14.61
CA SER A 3 -17.81 7.31 -15.97
C SER A 3 -16.94 8.01 -17.03
N GLU A 4 -16.22 9.05 -16.64
CA GLU A 4 -15.28 9.77 -17.51
C GLU A 4 -14.03 8.95 -17.82
N TRP A 5 -13.49 8.24 -16.83
CA TRP A 5 -12.32 7.38 -17.04
C TRP A 5 -12.64 6.23 -18.01
N ASN A 6 -13.75 5.55 -17.81
CA ASN A 6 -14.22 4.50 -18.72
C ASN A 6 -14.43 5.02 -20.14
N LYS A 7 -15.00 6.20 -20.28
CA LYS A 7 -15.25 6.85 -21.56
C LYS A 7 -13.96 7.13 -22.32
N HIS A 8 -12.93 7.62 -21.67
CA HIS A 8 -11.64 7.90 -22.28
C HIS A 8 -10.94 6.62 -22.76
N THR A 9 -10.84 5.62 -21.90
CA THR A 9 -10.11 4.40 -22.20
C THR A 9 -10.74 3.63 -23.37
N THR A 10 -12.03 3.49 -23.35
CA THR A 10 -12.74 2.72 -24.40
C THR A 10 -12.73 3.41 -25.75
N ASN A 11 -12.87 4.72 -25.78
CA ASN A 11 -12.87 5.49 -27.02
C ASN A 11 -11.50 5.44 -27.72
N THR A 12 -10.42 5.57 -26.98
CA THR A 12 -9.06 5.54 -27.54
C THR A 12 -8.76 4.20 -28.18
N ASN A 13 -8.95 3.12 -27.44
CA ASN A 13 -8.66 1.77 -27.94
C ASN A 13 -9.48 1.42 -29.15
N ARG A 14 -10.71 1.86 -29.20
CA ARG A 14 -11.59 1.58 -30.29
C ARG A 14 -11.24 2.34 -31.57
N GLY A 15 -10.86 3.61 -31.47
CA GLY A 15 -10.40 4.40 -32.60
C GLY A 15 -9.19 3.74 -33.29
N GLU A 16 -8.20 3.38 -32.50
CA GLU A 16 -7.01 2.67 -32.97
C GLU A 16 -7.35 1.35 -33.65
N THR A 17 -8.28 0.58 -33.10
CA THR A 17 -8.68 -0.71 -33.65
C THR A 17 -9.37 -0.57 -35.01
N SER A 18 -10.19 0.44 -35.20
CA SER A 18 -10.90 0.65 -36.47
C SER A 18 -9.95 1.10 -37.60
N GLU A 19 -8.80 1.67 -37.27
CA GLU A 19 -7.79 2.08 -38.23
C GLU A 19 -6.82 0.94 -38.58
N ASP A 20 -6.45 0.13 -37.58
CA ASP A 20 -5.40 -0.88 -37.74
C ASP A 20 -5.93 -2.33 -37.91
N GLY A 21 -7.20 -2.54 -37.69
CA GLY A 21 -7.80 -3.85 -37.66
C GLY A 21 -8.96 -4.05 -38.60
N ILE A 22 -9.29 -5.33 -38.90
CA ILE A 22 -10.47 -5.71 -39.65
C ILE A 22 -11.60 -6.04 -38.66
N TRP A 23 -12.67 -5.25 -38.71
CA TRP A 23 -13.86 -5.45 -37.91
C TRP A 23 -14.86 -6.36 -38.62
N PHE A 24 -15.10 -7.54 -38.07
CA PHE A 24 -16.08 -8.49 -38.58
C PHE A 24 -17.44 -8.44 -37.87
N GLY A 25 -17.70 -7.40 -37.12
CA GLY A 25 -18.94 -7.25 -36.36
C GLY A 25 -20.13 -6.92 -37.22
N SER A 26 -21.32 -7.32 -36.80
CA SER A 26 -22.59 -7.07 -37.49
C SER A 26 -23.12 -5.63 -37.31
N SER A 27 -22.55 -4.84 -36.44
CA SER A 27 -22.93 -3.45 -36.15
C SER A 27 -21.71 -2.55 -36.14
N LYS A 28 -21.93 -1.24 -36.42
CA LYS A 28 -20.88 -0.26 -36.20
C LYS A 28 -20.48 -0.27 -34.74
N PRO A 29 -19.21 -0.12 -34.45
CA PRO A 29 -18.75 0.06 -33.10
C PRO A 29 -19.47 1.24 -32.44
N ASP A 30 -19.74 1.14 -31.14
CA ASP A 30 -20.43 2.15 -30.35
C ASP A 30 -19.56 2.61 -29.18
N ASP A 31 -19.03 3.82 -29.24
CA ASP A 31 -18.14 4.36 -28.22
C ASP A 31 -18.81 4.47 -26.85
N ALA A 32 -20.12 4.66 -26.81
CA ALA A 32 -20.87 4.72 -25.56
C ALA A 32 -20.92 3.35 -24.85
N LYS A 33 -20.73 2.27 -25.58
CA LYS A 33 -20.72 0.90 -25.04
C LYS A 33 -19.33 0.35 -24.74
N GLY A 34 -18.28 1.10 -25.06
CA GLY A 34 -16.92 0.77 -24.68
C GLY A 34 -16.42 -0.56 -25.25
N ALA A 35 -16.36 -0.67 -26.56
CA ALA A 35 -15.84 -1.87 -27.23
C ALA A 35 -14.31 -1.97 -27.08
N LEU A 36 -13.84 -3.15 -26.70
CA LEU A 36 -12.41 -3.51 -26.68
C LEU A 36 -12.13 -4.49 -27.81
N ILE A 37 -10.93 -4.42 -28.39
CA ILE A 37 -10.45 -5.39 -29.37
C ILE A 37 -10.15 -6.74 -28.71
N TYR A 38 -9.95 -7.78 -29.54
CA TYR A 38 -9.51 -9.08 -29.03
C TYR A 38 -8.06 -9.00 -28.59
N ASP A 39 -7.85 -9.02 -27.30
CA ASP A 39 -6.53 -9.00 -26.69
C ASP A 39 -6.64 -9.34 -25.22
N THR A 40 -5.49 -9.40 -24.56
CA THR A 40 -5.38 -9.49 -23.11
C THR A 40 -5.05 -8.13 -22.54
N TYR A 41 -5.92 -7.62 -21.68
CA TYR A 41 -5.83 -6.31 -21.05
C TYR A 41 -5.39 -6.45 -19.60
N ILE A 42 -4.56 -5.53 -19.15
CA ILE A 42 -4.23 -5.37 -17.75
C ILE A 42 -4.99 -4.17 -17.21
N LEU A 43 -5.92 -4.45 -16.29
CA LEU A 43 -6.57 -3.42 -15.49
C LEU A 43 -5.73 -3.18 -14.25
N GLU A 44 -5.16 -2.01 -14.12
CA GLU A 44 -4.30 -1.65 -13.01
C GLU A 44 -4.82 -0.39 -12.31
N GLU A 45 -5.13 -0.53 -11.02
CA GLU A 45 -5.55 0.59 -10.21
C GLU A 45 -4.37 1.50 -9.89
N GLN A 46 -4.58 2.80 -9.99
CA GLN A 46 -3.57 3.79 -9.66
C GLN A 46 -3.75 4.33 -8.26
N ARG A 47 -2.65 4.65 -7.58
CA ARG A 47 -2.67 5.25 -6.24
C ARG A 47 -3.30 6.64 -6.28
N CYS A 48 -4.21 6.90 -5.32
CA CYS A 48 -4.82 8.21 -5.06
C CYS A 48 -5.21 8.29 -3.58
N ASP A 49 -5.64 9.46 -3.13
CA ASP A 49 -5.98 9.70 -1.72
C ASP A 49 -7.09 8.78 -1.20
N SER A 50 -8.04 8.38 -2.05
CA SER A 50 -9.16 7.52 -1.64
C SER A 50 -8.80 6.05 -1.46
N ASN A 51 -7.65 5.60 -1.95
CA ASN A 51 -7.16 4.23 -1.81
C ASN A 51 -5.80 4.15 -1.10
N GLU A 52 -5.44 5.20 -0.37
CA GLU A 52 -4.27 5.19 0.48
C GLU A 52 -4.40 4.10 1.55
N GLY A 53 -3.32 3.35 1.80
CA GLY A 53 -3.31 2.22 2.72
C GLY A 53 -3.99 0.94 2.22
N MET A 54 -4.50 0.92 0.97
CA MET A 54 -5.10 -0.28 0.37
C MET A 54 -4.14 -0.97 -0.60
N ASN A 55 -4.34 -2.27 -0.79
CA ASN A 55 -3.68 -3.01 -1.87
C ASN A 55 -4.31 -2.64 -3.21
N LEU A 56 -3.52 -2.17 -4.16
CA LEU A 56 -4.01 -1.83 -5.48
C LEU A 56 -4.37 -3.09 -6.28
N LEU A 57 -5.47 -3.02 -7.01
CA LEU A 57 -5.92 -4.07 -7.90
C LEU A 57 -5.07 -4.11 -9.17
N LYS A 58 -4.71 -5.32 -9.57
CA LYS A 58 -4.13 -5.61 -10.88
C LYS A 58 -4.74 -6.89 -11.41
N ILE A 59 -5.50 -6.77 -12.49
CA ILE A 59 -6.31 -7.85 -13.03
C ILE A 59 -6.00 -8.00 -14.50
N GLU A 60 -5.84 -9.24 -14.94
CA GLU A 60 -5.73 -9.58 -16.36
C GLU A 60 -7.10 -10.01 -16.89
N VAL A 61 -7.52 -9.42 -18.00
CA VAL A 61 -8.80 -9.69 -18.64
C VAL A 61 -8.57 -10.01 -20.11
N SER A 62 -8.95 -11.19 -20.56
CA SER A 62 -8.86 -11.57 -21.97
C SER A 62 -10.19 -11.35 -22.67
N VAL A 63 -10.18 -10.57 -23.73
CA VAL A 63 -11.31 -10.34 -24.63
C VAL A 63 -11.07 -11.16 -25.89
N TYR A 64 -11.92 -12.18 -26.13
CA TYR A 64 -11.75 -13.13 -27.24
C TYR A 64 -13.04 -13.44 -28.02
N LYS A 65 -14.13 -12.75 -27.71
CA LYS A 65 -15.43 -12.91 -28.38
C LYS A 65 -16.14 -11.58 -28.54
N ASN A 66 -16.88 -11.42 -29.62
CA ASN A 66 -17.83 -10.33 -29.84
C ASN A 66 -19.05 -10.45 -28.94
N HIS A 67 -19.61 -9.31 -28.56
CA HIS A 67 -20.87 -9.20 -27.80
C HIS A 67 -20.87 -9.94 -26.46
N VAL A 68 -19.69 -10.11 -25.86
CA VAL A 68 -19.56 -10.71 -24.54
C VAL A 68 -19.41 -9.60 -23.51
N VAL A 69 -20.25 -9.61 -22.50
CA VAL A 69 -20.06 -8.85 -21.28
C VAL A 69 -19.19 -9.71 -20.37
N VAL A 70 -17.99 -9.24 -20.06
CA VAL A 70 -17.15 -9.85 -19.04
C VAL A 70 -17.57 -9.22 -17.72
N ASP A 71 -18.45 -9.90 -16.99
CA ASP A 71 -18.85 -9.48 -15.66
C ASP A 71 -17.78 -9.95 -14.66
N MET A 72 -17.06 -8.99 -14.11
CA MET A 72 -16.02 -9.23 -13.11
C MET A 72 -16.56 -9.16 -11.68
N GLY A 73 -17.86 -8.98 -11.52
CA GLY A 73 -18.48 -8.79 -10.21
C GLY A 73 -18.06 -7.48 -9.55
N THR A 74 -18.15 -7.46 -8.23
CA THR A 74 -17.66 -6.34 -7.41
C THR A 74 -16.19 -6.57 -7.09
N LEU A 75 -15.34 -5.66 -7.52
CA LEU A 75 -13.93 -5.65 -7.19
C LEU A 75 -13.73 -4.72 -5.97
N THR A 76 -13.14 -5.25 -4.93
CA THR A 76 -12.84 -4.49 -3.69
C THR A 76 -11.35 -4.53 -3.41
N ASP A 77 -10.85 -3.42 -2.90
CA ASP A 77 -9.50 -3.37 -2.35
C ASP A 77 -9.45 -4.01 -0.97
N ASP A 78 -8.44 -4.80 -0.74
CA ASP A 78 -8.14 -5.26 0.61
C ASP A 78 -7.48 -4.12 1.39
N GLN A 79 -8.10 -3.73 2.50
CA GLN A 79 -7.52 -2.74 3.39
C GLN A 79 -6.26 -3.32 4.05
N ILE A 80 -5.18 -2.54 4.04
CA ILE A 80 -4.00 -2.81 4.84
C ILE A 80 -4.21 -2.17 6.20
N THR A 81 -4.13 -2.98 7.26
CA THR A 81 -4.17 -2.50 8.64
C THR A 81 -2.86 -2.82 9.34
N ILE A 82 -2.40 -1.91 10.18
CA ILE A 82 -1.24 -2.11 11.04
C ILE A 82 -1.58 -1.72 12.48
N GLY A 83 -1.00 -2.46 13.42
CA GLY A 83 -1.00 -2.14 14.85
C GLY A 83 0.42 -2.30 15.37
N THR A 84 0.83 -1.47 16.33
CA THR A 84 2.22 -1.45 16.78
C THR A 84 2.34 -1.53 18.30
N THR A 85 3.39 -2.18 18.78
CA THR A 85 3.73 -2.29 20.20
C THR A 85 5.24 -2.19 20.37
N ALA A 86 5.70 -1.07 20.92
CA ALA A 86 7.10 -0.81 21.19
C ALA A 86 7.49 -1.22 22.62
N LEU A 87 8.58 -1.95 22.76
CA LEU A 87 9.15 -2.36 24.04
C LEU A 87 10.64 -2.04 24.09
N ASP A 88 11.13 -1.70 25.29
CA ASP A 88 12.55 -1.72 25.54
C ASP A 88 13.10 -3.15 25.46
N LYS A 89 14.17 -3.33 24.73
CA LYS A 89 14.73 -4.65 24.45
C LYS A 89 15.24 -5.37 25.69
N ASP A 90 15.84 -4.62 26.61
CA ASP A 90 16.52 -5.22 27.77
C ASP A 90 15.55 -5.55 28.90
N SER A 91 14.57 -4.68 29.15
CA SER A 91 13.55 -4.88 30.17
C SER A 91 12.34 -5.65 29.66
N ASN A 92 12.17 -5.75 28.32
CA ASN A 92 10.99 -6.30 27.65
C ASN A 92 9.68 -5.67 28.17
N SER A 93 9.70 -4.37 28.41
CA SER A 93 8.57 -3.63 28.96
C SER A 93 8.42 -2.25 28.28
N HIS A 94 7.32 -1.54 28.58
CA HIS A 94 7.10 -0.17 28.13
C HIS A 94 7.92 0.86 28.94
N PHE A 95 8.87 0.43 29.72
CA PHE A 95 9.73 1.29 30.53
C PHE A 95 11.20 1.08 30.16
N ALA A 96 11.86 2.15 29.75
CA ALA A 96 13.29 2.18 29.44
C ALA A 96 14.02 3.18 30.36
N LYS A 97 15.25 2.87 30.73
CA LYS A 97 16.11 3.83 31.42
C LYS A 97 16.72 4.81 30.45
N PRO A 98 16.83 6.12 30.79
CA PRO A 98 17.43 7.11 29.89
C PRO A 98 18.97 6.99 29.89
N GLU A 99 19.50 6.06 29.14
CA GLU A 99 20.91 5.74 29.01
C GLU A 99 21.48 6.20 27.65
N GLU A 100 22.83 6.28 27.55
CA GLU A 100 23.50 6.71 26.31
C GLU A 100 23.23 5.78 25.12
N LYS A 101 22.86 4.54 25.38
CA LYS A 101 22.51 3.57 24.33
C LYS A 101 21.37 2.68 24.80
N ILE A 102 20.20 2.93 24.26
CA ILE A 102 19.05 2.05 24.45
C ILE A 102 18.62 1.45 23.12
N THR A 103 17.92 0.33 23.17
CA THR A 103 17.34 -0.32 22.01
C THR A 103 15.85 -0.56 22.25
N LEU A 104 15.01 0.07 21.44
CA LEU A 104 13.57 -0.20 21.39
C LEU A 104 13.28 -1.14 20.24
N VAL A 105 12.40 -2.10 20.48
CA VAL A 105 11.89 -3.00 19.43
C VAL A 105 10.39 -2.74 19.31
N ASP A 106 10.01 -2.25 18.15
CA ASP A 106 8.60 -2.15 17.81
C ASP A 106 8.15 -3.36 17.03
N THR A 107 7.09 -4.00 17.47
CA THR A 107 6.46 -5.12 16.78
C THR A 107 5.21 -4.61 16.10
N VAL A 108 5.24 -4.58 14.79
CA VAL A 108 4.14 -4.14 13.93
C VAL A 108 3.38 -5.36 13.47
N GLU A 109 2.15 -5.49 13.92
CA GLU A 109 1.20 -6.47 13.42
C GLU A 109 0.56 -5.92 12.14
N TYR A 110 0.39 -6.76 11.14
CA TYR A 110 -0.19 -6.37 9.87
C TYR A 110 -1.25 -7.35 9.39
N GLU A 111 -2.24 -6.82 8.68
CA GLU A 111 -3.24 -7.57 7.93
C GLU A 111 -3.39 -6.99 6.51
N GLY A 112 -3.84 -7.81 5.55
CA GLY A 112 -4.11 -7.39 4.18
C GLY A 112 -2.88 -7.33 3.28
N LEU A 113 -1.67 -7.73 3.74
CA LEU A 113 -0.48 -7.72 2.88
C LEU A 113 -0.46 -8.88 1.88
N LYS A 114 0.06 -8.62 0.68
CA LYS A 114 0.23 -9.66 -0.36
C LYS A 114 1.44 -10.53 -0.05
N LYS A 115 1.22 -11.85 0.05
CA LYS A 115 2.26 -12.84 0.27
C LYS A 115 3.37 -12.72 -0.76
N GLY A 116 4.63 -12.68 -0.29
CA GLY A 116 5.82 -12.65 -1.15
C GLY A 116 6.16 -11.31 -1.77
N GLN A 117 5.29 -10.32 -1.67
CA GLN A 117 5.61 -8.94 -2.06
C GLN A 117 6.57 -8.33 -1.05
N SER A 118 7.47 -7.46 -1.50
CA SER A 118 8.39 -6.74 -0.62
C SER A 118 7.71 -5.49 -0.08
N TYR A 119 7.72 -5.33 1.24
CA TYR A 119 7.24 -4.14 1.95
C TYR A 119 8.37 -3.52 2.73
N LYS A 120 8.39 -2.20 2.78
CA LYS A 120 9.28 -1.40 3.61
C LYS A 120 8.46 -0.80 4.74
N LEU A 121 8.88 -1.02 5.96
CA LEU A 121 8.31 -0.46 7.17
C LEU A 121 9.27 0.59 7.70
N ILE A 122 8.78 1.78 7.94
CA ILE A 122 9.55 2.92 8.44
C ILE A 122 8.90 3.42 9.70
N GLY A 123 9.65 3.41 10.80
CA GLY A 123 9.20 3.91 12.08
C GLY A 123 9.88 5.21 12.46
N THR A 124 9.14 6.09 13.10
CA THR A 124 9.62 7.36 13.66
C THR A 124 9.23 7.46 15.13
N LEU A 125 10.20 7.76 16.00
CA LEU A 125 9.91 8.01 17.41
C LEU A 125 9.32 9.41 17.59
N MET A 126 8.18 9.48 18.27
CA MET A 126 7.45 10.72 18.52
C MET A 126 7.33 10.97 20.02
N ASP A 127 7.48 12.21 20.43
CA ASP A 127 7.14 12.66 21.78
C ASP A 127 5.61 12.73 21.90
N GLN A 128 5.04 11.95 22.79
CA GLN A 128 3.59 11.83 22.91
C GLN A 128 2.92 13.16 23.34
N GLU A 129 3.60 13.96 24.16
CA GLU A 129 3.05 15.21 24.69
C GLU A 129 3.01 16.30 23.60
N SER A 130 4.11 16.46 22.86
CA SER A 130 4.22 17.52 21.86
C SER A 130 3.73 17.09 20.46
N GLY A 131 3.62 15.79 20.20
CA GLY A 131 3.29 15.24 18.88
C GLY A 131 4.39 15.47 17.83
N LYS A 132 5.63 15.77 18.25
CA LYS A 132 6.76 16.04 17.37
C LYS A 132 7.73 14.87 17.34
N PRO A 133 8.48 14.68 16.24
CA PRO A 133 9.56 13.71 16.20
C PRO A 133 10.58 13.95 17.32
N ILE A 134 11.04 12.85 17.92
CA ILE A 134 12.20 12.89 18.82
C ILE A 134 13.44 13.10 17.97
N GLU A 135 14.20 14.13 18.30
CA GLU A 135 15.45 14.45 17.62
C GLU A 135 16.65 14.22 18.56
N ILE A 136 17.67 13.56 18.04
CA ILE A 136 18.99 13.40 18.66
C ILE A 136 20.01 14.02 17.71
N ASP A 137 20.82 14.92 18.22
CA ASP A 137 21.79 15.68 17.42
C ASP A 137 21.17 16.38 16.21
N GLY A 138 19.95 16.91 16.38
CA GLY A 138 19.20 17.63 15.35
C GLY A 138 18.65 16.75 14.22
N LYS A 139 18.56 15.43 14.42
CA LYS A 139 18.00 14.50 13.46
C LYS A 139 16.88 13.68 14.09
N PRO A 140 15.75 13.46 13.38
CA PRO A 140 14.71 12.56 13.84
C PRO A 140 15.24 11.15 14.06
N VAL A 141 14.81 10.51 15.13
CA VAL A 141 15.11 9.10 15.38
C VAL A 141 14.15 8.23 14.57
N THR A 142 14.66 7.66 13.51
CA THR A 142 13.93 6.78 12.59
C THR A 142 14.63 5.44 12.46
N ALA A 143 13.87 4.42 12.14
CA ALA A 143 14.41 3.11 11.77
C ALA A 143 13.55 2.51 10.66
N GLU A 144 14.13 1.58 9.90
CA GLU A 144 13.41 0.93 8.82
C GLU A 144 13.74 -0.56 8.76
N THR A 145 12.79 -1.32 8.26
CA THR A 145 13.00 -2.74 7.92
C THR A 145 12.29 -3.07 6.62
N THR A 146 12.87 -3.98 5.85
CA THR A 146 12.24 -4.50 4.63
C THR A 146 11.96 -5.98 4.84
N PHE A 147 10.75 -6.40 4.51
CA PHE A 147 10.34 -7.79 4.70
C PHE A 147 9.41 -8.27 3.59
N LYS A 148 9.27 -9.59 3.50
CA LYS A 148 8.31 -10.25 2.59
C LYS A 148 7.38 -11.11 3.42
N PRO A 149 6.09 -10.77 3.52
CA PRO A 149 5.14 -11.53 4.29
C PRO A 149 4.99 -12.95 3.73
N LYS A 150 4.93 -13.93 4.62
CA LYS A 150 4.64 -15.33 4.25
C LYS A 150 3.15 -15.62 4.19
N LYS A 151 2.34 -14.76 4.83
CA LYS A 151 0.87 -14.80 4.88
C LYS A 151 0.35 -13.36 4.76
N SER A 152 -0.95 -13.19 4.49
CA SER A 152 -1.60 -11.88 4.46
C SER A 152 -1.60 -11.17 5.80
N SER A 153 -1.53 -11.91 6.90
CA SER A 153 -1.40 -11.37 8.26
C SER A 153 -0.17 -11.93 8.96
N GLY A 154 0.40 -11.16 9.87
CA GLY A 154 1.58 -11.52 10.63
C GLY A 154 2.18 -10.34 11.35
N SER A 155 3.48 -10.40 11.65
CA SER A 155 4.20 -9.28 12.28
C SER A 155 5.58 -9.09 11.66
N ALA A 156 6.06 -7.85 11.73
CA ALA A 156 7.42 -7.44 11.42
C ALA A 156 7.98 -6.62 12.59
N LYS A 157 9.30 -6.50 12.67
CA LYS A 157 9.94 -5.74 13.76
C LYS A 157 10.78 -4.61 13.19
N VAL A 158 10.66 -3.45 13.82
CA VAL A 158 11.53 -2.30 13.60
C VAL A 158 12.36 -2.08 14.88
N THR A 159 13.65 -1.86 14.75
CA THR A 159 14.55 -1.72 15.89
C THR A 159 15.22 -0.36 15.86
N PHE A 160 15.05 0.42 16.93
CA PHE A 160 15.67 1.72 17.13
C PHE A 160 16.80 1.57 18.14
N THR A 161 17.97 2.09 17.80
CA THR A 161 19.09 2.19 18.75
C THR A 161 19.58 3.63 18.77
N PHE A 162 19.52 4.27 19.91
CA PHE A 162 19.81 5.69 20.05
C PHE A 162 20.24 6.09 21.47
N ASN A 163 20.71 7.32 21.64
CA ASN A 163 21.03 7.91 22.94
C ASN A 163 19.78 8.53 23.56
N ALA A 164 19.31 7.98 24.68
CA ALA A 164 18.13 8.44 25.39
C ALA A 164 18.42 9.29 26.62
N SER A 165 19.69 9.67 26.90
CA SER A 165 20.09 10.39 28.13
C SER A 165 19.31 11.69 28.34
N SER A 166 18.93 12.38 27.26
CA SER A 166 18.16 13.64 27.31
C SER A 166 16.64 13.44 27.43
N LEU A 167 16.15 12.19 27.39
CA LEU A 167 14.73 11.88 27.29
C LEU A 167 14.08 11.51 28.64
N LYS A 168 14.75 11.81 29.73
CA LYS A 168 14.23 11.55 31.08
C LYS A 168 12.86 12.19 31.30
N GLY A 169 11.89 11.38 31.70
CA GLY A 169 10.51 11.82 31.98
C GLY A 169 9.62 11.99 30.76
N LYS A 170 10.12 11.73 29.55
CA LYS A 170 9.32 11.77 28.33
C LYS A 170 8.61 10.43 28.06
N THR A 171 7.42 10.52 27.50
CA THR A 171 6.71 9.37 26.92
C THR A 171 6.87 9.41 25.42
N ILE A 172 7.32 8.30 24.85
CA ILE A 172 7.60 8.15 23.42
C ILE A 172 6.64 7.14 22.82
N VAL A 173 6.14 7.44 21.64
CA VAL A 173 5.34 6.53 20.81
C VAL A 173 6.04 6.31 19.48
N VAL A 174 5.77 5.20 18.83
CA VAL A 174 6.28 4.91 17.49
C VAL A 174 5.17 5.16 16.47
N PHE A 175 5.49 5.90 15.44
CA PHE A 175 4.64 6.06 14.26
C PHE A 175 5.27 5.31 13.09
N GLU A 176 4.44 4.48 12.49
CA GLU A 176 4.79 3.64 11.36
C GLU A 176 4.13 4.15 10.06
#